data_f3be66c5b7d6f03d10d17174339fcba0
#
_entry.id   f3be66c5b7d6f03d10d17174339fcba0
#
_cell.length_a   1.000
_cell.length_b   1.000
_cell.length_c   1.000
_cell.angle_alpha   90.00
_cell.angle_beta   90.00
_cell.angle_gamma   90.00
#
_symmetry.space_group_name_H-M   'P 1'
#
loop_
_entity.id
_entity.type
_entity.pdbx_description
1 polymer ?
#
loop_
_entity_poly.entity_id
_entity_poly.type
_entity_poly.pdbx_seq_one_letter_code
_entity_poly.pdbx_strand_id
1 'polypeptide(L)'
;MYKLQWNKIGVVAPQEGYEKNIGTAGLLKGVIDNKLIFGGGANFPGGLPVDGGTKVTHKDIYLYEIKDNEHVLLDQIQYDYPLAYGPSANYKDKLYYIANKDESSSDILELTIKNNKININVIGALPLTV
;
A
#
# COMPACT_ATOMS: atom_id res chain seq x y z
N MET A 1 -12.92 -10.11 -30.58
CA MET A 1 -13.18 -10.42 -29.15
C MET A 1 -11.89 -10.38 -28.38
N TYR A 2 -11.85 -9.59 -27.32
CA TYR A 2 -10.68 -9.49 -26.46
C TYR A 2 -10.69 -10.61 -25.43
N LYS A 3 -9.53 -11.24 -25.22
CA LYS A 3 -9.35 -12.25 -24.19
C LYS A 3 -8.46 -11.69 -23.08
N LEU A 4 -8.87 -11.86 -21.84
CA LEU A 4 -8.05 -11.51 -20.70
C LEU A 4 -7.01 -12.60 -20.47
N GLN A 5 -5.75 -12.21 -20.40
CA GLN A 5 -4.64 -13.11 -20.13
C GLN A 5 -3.97 -12.73 -18.81
N TRP A 6 -3.74 -13.69 -17.95
CA TRP A 6 -3.11 -13.52 -16.67
C TRP A 6 -1.72 -14.14 -16.65
N ASN A 7 -0.73 -13.35 -16.26
CA ASN A 7 0.63 -13.84 -16.06
C ASN A 7 1.08 -13.50 -14.64
N LYS A 8 1.56 -14.52 -13.93
CA LYS A 8 2.18 -14.30 -12.62
C LYS A 8 3.64 -13.90 -12.85
N ILE A 9 4.04 -12.71 -12.42
CA ILE A 9 5.40 -12.19 -12.61
C ILE A 9 6.26 -12.29 -11.35
N GLY A 10 5.67 -12.64 -10.20
CA GLY A 10 6.45 -12.78 -8.98
C GLY A 10 5.58 -12.88 -7.74
N VAL A 11 6.23 -12.82 -6.61
CA VAL A 11 5.63 -12.86 -5.28
C VAL A 11 6.09 -11.63 -4.51
N VAL A 12 5.16 -10.99 -3.80
CA VAL A 12 5.47 -9.82 -2.99
C VAL A 12 6.26 -10.23 -1.75
N ALA A 13 7.25 -9.43 -1.38
CA ALA A 13 8.03 -9.62 -0.16
C ALA A 13 7.12 -9.63 1.09
N PRO A 14 7.49 -10.36 2.14
CA PRO A 14 6.68 -10.41 3.35
C PRO A 14 6.64 -9.08 4.08
N GLN A 15 5.55 -8.86 4.79
CA GLN A 15 5.47 -7.78 5.77
C GLN A 15 6.45 -8.05 6.91
N GLU A 16 6.87 -7.01 7.61
CA GLU A 16 7.76 -7.17 8.76
C GLU A 16 7.12 -8.09 9.81
N GLY A 17 7.90 -9.04 10.28
CA GLY A 17 7.46 -10.03 11.26
C GLY A 17 6.79 -11.27 10.67
N TYR A 18 6.66 -11.37 9.34
CA TYR A 18 6.05 -12.51 8.67
C TYR A 18 7.05 -13.22 7.75
N GLU A 19 6.92 -14.53 7.64
CA GLU A 19 7.80 -15.34 6.77
C GLU A 19 7.45 -15.22 5.29
N LYS A 20 6.20 -14.88 4.98
CA LYS A 20 5.69 -14.70 3.63
C LYS A 20 4.67 -13.56 3.61
N ASN A 21 4.46 -12.97 2.43
CA ASN A 21 3.42 -11.98 2.29
C ASN A 21 2.06 -12.61 2.56
N ILE A 22 1.29 -11.97 3.44
CA ILE A 22 -0.02 -12.45 3.86
C ILE A 22 -1.10 -11.59 3.21
N GLY A 23 -1.22 -11.50 2.01
CA GLY A 23 -2.23 -10.73 1.27
C GLY A 23 -3.18 -9.88 2.11
N THR A 24 -3.42 -8.66 1.68
CA THR A 24 -4.28 -7.71 2.40
C THR A 24 -5.33 -7.11 1.47
N ALA A 25 -6.39 -6.58 2.04
CA ALA A 25 -7.43 -5.82 1.32
C ALA A 25 -7.34 -4.33 1.67
N GLY A 26 -7.82 -3.48 0.79
CA GLY A 26 -7.83 -2.03 1.04
C GLY A 26 -6.45 -1.38 0.99
N LEU A 27 -5.61 -1.82 0.09
CA LEU A 27 -4.25 -1.32 -0.09
C LEU A 27 -4.21 0.13 -0.60
N LEU A 28 -3.24 0.89 -0.13
CA LEU A 28 -2.69 2.04 -0.86
C LEU A 28 -2.05 1.50 -2.14
N LYS A 29 -2.26 2.13 -3.28
CA LYS A 29 -1.68 1.65 -4.54
C LYS A 29 -1.61 2.74 -5.60
N GLY A 30 -0.58 2.67 -6.43
CA GLY A 30 -0.41 3.57 -7.56
C GLY A 30 0.78 3.19 -8.41
N VAL A 31 1.00 3.98 -9.46
CA VAL A 31 2.13 3.84 -10.37
C VAL A 31 2.85 5.19 -10.45
N ILE A 32 4.15 5.20 -10.21
CA ILE A 32 4.99 6.38 -10.33
C ILE A 32 6.21 5.98 -11.17
N ASP A 33 6.46 6.68 -12.29
CA ASP A 33 7.60 6.42 -13.19
C ASP A 33 7.72 4.93 -13.58
N ASN A 34 6.61 4.32 -13.98
CA ASN A 34 6.53 2.90 -14.34
C ASN A 34 6.87 1.93 -13.21
N LYS A 35 6.86 2.40 -11.97
CA LYS A 35 7.09 1.58 -10.79
C LYS A 35 5.79 1.44 -10.01
N LEU A 36 5.56 0.25 -9.48
CA LEU A 36 4.39 -0.02 -8.64
C LEU A 36 4.72 0.38 -7.19
N ILE A 37 3.86 1.19 -6.61
CA ILE A 37 3.91 1.49 -5.18
C ILE A 37 2.60 1.04 -4.56
N PHE A 38 2.68 0.22 -3.54
CA PHE A 38 1.48 -0.30 -2.86
C PHE A 38 1.82 -0.77 -1.46
N GLY A 39 0.81 -0.85 -0.62
CA GLY A 39 1.03 -1.36 0.73
C GLY A 39 -0.11 -1.10 1.68
N GLY A 40 0.13 -1.33 2.94
CA GLY A 40 -0.89 -1.24 3.96
C GLY A 40 -1.96 -2.31 3.80
N GLY A 41 -3.20 -1.91 4.01
CA GLY A 41 -4.33 -2.82 3.94
C GLY A 41 -4.56 -3.58 5.24
N ALA A 42 -5.52 -4.48 5.21
CA ALA A 42 -5.95 -5.24 6.39
C ALA A 42 -6.26 -6.68 6.03
N ASN A 43 -6.11 -7.55 7.01
CA ASN A 43 -6.49 -8.94 6.90
C ASN A 43 -6.80 -9.54 8.28
N PHE A 44 -7.03 -10.84 8.31
CA PHE A 44 -7.30 -11.61 9.52
C PHE A 44 -6.29 -12.75 9.62
N PRO A 45 -5.03 -12.48 10.04
CA PRO A 45 -3.98 -13.52 10.03
C PRO A 45 -4.29 -14.70 10.97
N GLY A 46 -5.05 -14.46 12.03
CA GLY A 46 -5.45 -15.51 12.99
C GLY A 46 -6.74 -16.22 12.65
N GLY A 47 -7.32 -15.99 11.46
CA GLY A 47 -8.58 -16.59 11.02
C GLY A 47 -9.71 -15.58 10.88
N LEU A 48 -10.82 -16.02 10.33
CA LEU A 48 -12.00 -15.17 10.14
C LEU A 48 -12.62 -14.75 11.47
N PRO A 49 -13.38 -13.62 11.49
CA PRO A 49 -14.04 -13.17 12.73
C PRO A 49 -14.97 -14.20 13.35
N VAL A 50 -15.65 -15.00 12.52
CA VAL A 50 -16.53 -16.08 12.99
C VAL A 50 -15.75 -17.20 13.73
N ASP A 51 -14.46 -17.32 13.44
CA ASP A 51 -13.55 -18.28 14.07
C ASP A 51 -12.71 -17.64 15.18
N GLY A 52 -13.08 -16.44 15.62
CA GLY A 52 -12.38 -15.72 16.68
C GLY A 52 -11.19 -14.89 16.21
N GLY A 53 -10.99 -14.75 14.89
CA GLY A 53 -9.89 -13.96 14.34
C GLY A 53 -10.10 -12.46 14.51
N THR A 54 -9.01 -11.73 14.63
CA THR A 54 -9.00 -10.27 14.75
C THR A 54 -8.41 -9.63 13.52
N LYS A 55 -9.03 -8.53 13.08
CA LYS A 55 -8.54 -7.72 11.97
C LYS A 55 -7.21 -7.06 12.35
N VAL A 56 -6.23 -7.18 11.46
CA VAL A 56 -4.93 -6.53 11.60
C VAL A 56 -4.74 -5.60 10.42
N THR A 57 -4.28 -4.37 10.70
CA THR A 57 -3.92 -3.38 9.68
C THR A 57 -2.41 -3.26 9.60
N HIS A 58 -1.90 -2.97 8.39
CA HIS A 58 -0.47 -3.04 8.11
C HIS A 58 0.12 -1.69 7.73
N LYS A 59 1.43 -1.57 7.96
CA LYS A 59 2.20 -0.34 7.73
C LYS A 59 3.19 -0.46 6.57
N ASP A 60 3.41 -1.67 6.07
CA ASP A 60 4.43 -1.93 5.05
C ASP A 60 4.01 -1.38 3.70
N ILE A 61 4.91 -0.62 3.08
CA ILE A 61 4.73 -0.06 1.75
C ILE A 61 5.90 -0.53 0.90
N TYR A 62 5.59 -1.03 -0.29
CA TYR A 62 6.54 -1.61 -1.23
C TYR A 62 6.68 -0.77 -2.48
N LEU A 63 7.88 -0.72 -3.02
CA LEU A 63 8.17 -0.14 -4.33
C LEU A 63 8.81 -1.21 -5.19
N TYR A 64 8.14 -1.57 -6.29
CA TYR A 64 8.61 -2.56 -7.25
C TYR A 64 8.79 -1.95 -8.62
N GLU A 65 9.88 -2.30 -9.27
CA GLU A 65 10.06 -2.06 -10.69
C GLU A 65 9.64 -3.31 -11.45
N ILE A 66 8.81 -3.12 -12.48
CA ILE A 66 8.38 -4.21 -13.37
C ILE A 66 9.06 -3.99 -14.71
N LYS A 67 9.87 -4.95 -15.11
CA LYS A 67 10.63 -4.87 -16.36
C LYS A 67 10.80 -6.27 -16.95
N ASP A 68 10.44 -6.41 -18.23
CA ASP A 68 10.58 -7.66 -18.96
C ASP A 68 9.91 -8.87 -18.26
N ASN A 69 8.71 -8.67 -17.73
CA ASN A 69 7.94 -9.65 -16.96
C ASN A 69 8.63 -10.12 -15.66
N GLU A 70 9.60 -9.36 -15.20
CA GLU A 70 10.25 -9.59 -13.92
C GLU A 70 9.91 -8.47 -12.94
N HIS A 71 10.05 -8.73 -11.66
CA HIS A 71 9.83 -7.76 -10.61
C HIS A 71 11.07 -7.61 -9.76
N VAL A 72 11.39 -6.37 -9.41
CA VAL A 72 12.53 -6.05 -8.54
C VAL A 72 12.04 -5.18 -7.41
N LEU A 73 12.24 -5.62 -6.18
CA LEU A 73 11.95 -4.82 -5.00
C LEU A 73 13.00 -3.72 -4.87
N LEU A 74 12.59 -2.48 -5.03
CA LEU A 74 13.47 -1.31 -4.91
C LEU A 74 13.52 -0.78 -3.48
N ASP A 75 12.37 -0.78 -2.80
CA ASP A 75 12.28 -0.27 -1.45
C ASP A 75 11.10 -0.90 -0.70
N GLN A 76 11.24 -1.02 0.60
CA GLN A 76 10.17 -1.42 1.51
C GLN A 76 10.32 -0.61 2.78
N ILE A 77 9.27 0.10 3.15
CA ILE A 77 9.27 0.93 4.36
C ILE A 77 8.08 0.57 5.24
N GLN A 78 8.15 0.96 6.49
CA GLN A 78 6.99 0.98 7.39
C GLN A 78 6.61 2.42 7.66
N TYR A 79 5.33 2.75 7.42
CA TYR A 79 4.84 4.07 7.77
C TYR A 79 4.62 4.18 9.30
N ASP A 80 4.40 5.39 9.79
CA ASP A 80 4.25 5.67 11.23
C ASP A 80 3.00 5.02 11.82
N TYR A 81 1.96 4.82 11.02
CA TYR A 81 0.72 4.18 11.44
C TYR A 81 0.13 3.38 10.28
N PRO A 82 -0.79 2.40 10.58
CA PRO A 82 -1.37 1.57 9.53
C PRO A 82 -2.18 2.36 8.51
N LEU A 83 -2.12 1.93 7.25
CA LEU A 83 -2.82 2.54 6.13
C LEU A 83 -3.75 1.51 5.49
N ALA A 84 -5.06 1.72 5.59
CA ALA A 84 -6.04 0.80 5.01
C ALA A 84 -7.31 1.52 4.60
N TYR A 85 -7.87 1.10 3.47
CA TYR A 85 -9.17 1.53 2.95
C TYR A 85 -9.31 3.02 2.61
N GLY A 86 -8.19 3.74 2.51
CA GLY A 86 -8.22 5.11 2.07
C GLY A 86 -8.23 5.22 0.54
N PRO A 87 -8.75 6.32 0.00
CA PRO A 87 -8.68 6.57 -1.44
C PRO A 87 -7.28 6.94 -1.87
N SER A 88 -6.89 6.49 -3.05
CA SER A 88 -5.62 6.83 -3.69
C SER A 88 -5.87 7.45 -5.06
N ALA A 89 -5.04 8.39 -5.45
CA ALA A 89 -5.08 8.97 -6.79
C ALA A 89 -3.68 9.36 -7.26
N ASN A 90 -3.36 9.00 -8.49
CA ASN A 90 -2.13 9.47 -9.13
C ASN A 90 -2.35 10.81 -9.81
N TYR A 91 -1.35 11.68 -9.68
CA TYR A 91 -1.28 12.92 -10.47
C TYR A 91 0.18 13.19 -10.81
N LYS A 92 0.48 13.16 -12.12
CA LYS A 92 1.84 13.28 -12.63
C LYS A 92 2.73 12.18 -12.03
N ASP A 93 3.84 12.52 -11.41
CA ASP A 93 4.83 11.62 -10.81
C ASP A 93 4.62 11.42 -9.30
N LYS A 94 3.39 11.61 -8.84
CA LYS A 94 3.05 11.54 -7.42
C LYS A 94 1.83 10.67 -7.18
N LEU A 95 1.77 10.11 -6.00
CA LEU A 95 0.59 9.38 -5.51
C LEU A 95 0.06 10.10 -4.27
N TYR A 96 -1.22 10.37 -4.25
CA TYR A 96 -1.91 10.97 -3.11
C TYR A 96 -2.79 9.93 -2.44
N TYR A 97 -2.80 9.95 -1.12
CA TYR A 97 -3.57 9.02 -0.32
C TYR A 97 -4.18 9.73 0.88
N ILE A 98 -5.45 9.47 1.15
CA ILE A 98 -6.12 9.98 2.34
C ILE A 98 -6.05 8.90 3.42
N ALA A 99 -5.25 9.16 4.44
CA ALA A 99 -4.97 8.23 5.51
C ALA A 99 -5.78 8.54 6.74
N ASN A 100 -6.50 7.55 7.26
CA ASN A 100 -7.19 7.68 8.54
C ASN A 100 -6.16 7.55 9.67
N LYS A 101 -5.72 8.67 10.20
CA LYS A 101 -4.76 8.71 11.28
C LYS A 101 -5.39 8.29 12.60
N ASP A 102 -6.54 8.87 12.91
CA ASP A 102 -7.33 8.60 14.13
C ASP A 102 -8.79 8.98 13.90
N GLU A 103 -9.60 8.94 14.95
CA GLU A 103 -11.04 9.27 14.86
C GLU A 103 -11.31 10.74 14.57
N SER A 104 -10.34 11.62 14.78
CA SER A 104 -10.53 13.07 14.69
C SER A 104 -10.03 13.69 13.39
N SER A 105 -9.13 13.01 12.67
CA SER A 105 -8.50 13.58 11.48
C SER A 105 -8.01 12.52 10.50
N SER A 106 -7.94 12.93 9.24
CA SER A 106 -7.27 12.17 8.19
C SER A 106 -6.15 13.01 7.62
N ASP A 107 -4.99 12.39 7.43
CA ASP A 107 -3.86 13.05 6.78
C ASP A 107 -3.95 12.91 5.27
N ILE A 108 -3.55 13.94 4.56
CA ILE A 108 -3.34 13.87 3.12
C ILE A 108 -1.86 13.58 2.89
N LEU A 109 -1.56 12.41 2.38
CA LEU A 109 -0.20 11.97 2.11
C LEU A 109 0.16 12.17 0.64
N GLU A 110 1.36 12.67 0.40
CA GLU A 110 1.95 12.74 -0.92
C GLU A 110 3.14 11.79 -0.96
N LEU A 111 3.08 10.81 -1.86
CA LEU A 111 4.14 9.83 -2.05
C LEU A 111 4.89 10.14 -3.33
N THR A 112 6.20 10.17 -3.23
CA THR A 112 7.11 10.36 -4.35
C THR A 112 8.24 9.34 -4.27
N ILE A 113 8.99 9.21 -5.36
CA ILE A 113 10.16 8.34 -5.43
C ILE A 113 11.39 9.19 -5.65
N LYS A 114 12.38 9.03 -4.79
CA LYS A 114 13.68 9.70 -4.92
C LYS A 114 14.78 8.65 -4.78
N ASN A 115 15.63 8.53 -5.81
CA ASN A 115 16.74 7.55 -5.80
C ASN A 115 16.27 6.13 -5.48
N ASN A 116 15.14 5.72 -6.08
CA ASN A 116 14.50 4.42 -5.85
C ASN A 116 14.07 4.19 -4.40
N LYS A 117 13.82 5.27 -3.66
CA LYS A 117 13.31 5.23 -2.30
C LYS A 117 11.96 5.92 -2.21
N ILE A 118 11.08 5.35 -1.40
CA ILE A 118 9.75 5.92 -1.12
C ILE A 118 9.93 7.11 -0.20
N ASN A 119 9.35 8.24 -0.60
CA ASN A 119 9.30 9.44 0.21
C ASN A 119 7.85 9.83 0.45
N ILE A 120 7.47 10.03 1.71
CA ILE A 120 6.09 10.36 2.10
C ILE A 120 6.08 11.67 2.87
N ASN A 121 5.26 12.61 2.41
CA ASN A 121 5.04 13.88 3.07
C ASN A 121 3.57 14.04 3.43
N VAL A 122 3.30 14.52 4.63
CA VAL A 122 1.96 14.98 5.00
C VAL A 122 1.79 16.39 4.47
N ILE A 123 0.90 16.59 3.50
CA ILE A 123 0.70 17.90 2.86
C ILE A 123 -0.54 18.62 3.38
N GLY A 124 -1.35 17.97 4.18
CA GLY A 124 -2.57 18.56 4.73
C GLY A 124 -3.32 17.57 5.60
N ALA A 125 -4.43 18.02 6.11
CA ALA A 125 -5.33 17.18 6.90
C ALA A 125 -6.78 17.52 6.61
N LEU A 126 -7.64 16.49 6.63
CA LEU A 126 -9.07 16.67 6.51
C LEU A 126 -9.69 16.48 7.90
N PRO A 127 -10.48 17.41 8.39
CA PRO A 127 -11.21 17.20 9.63
C PRO A 127 -12.28 16.12 9.38
N LEU A 128 -12.35 15.15 10.28
CA LEU A 128 -13.45 14.19 10.27
C LEU A 128 -14.64 14.83 10.97
N THR A 129 -15.33 15.66 10.25
CA THR A 129 -16.63 16.17 10.70
C THR A 129 -17.70 15.28 10.09
N VAL A 130 -18.38 14.64 10.91
CA VAL A 130 -19.53 13.85 10.51
C VAL A 130 -20.78 14.69 10.64
#